data_5d55e03e584401014851a01c479d683e
#
_entry.id   5d55e03e584401014851a01c479d683e
#
_cell.length_a   1.000
_cell.length_b   1.000
_cell.length_c   1.000
_cell.angle_alpha   90.00
_cell.angle_beta   90.00
_cell.angle_gamma   90.00
#
_symmetry.space_group_name_H-M   'P 1'
#
loop_
_entity.id
_entity.type
_entity.pdbx_description
1 polymer ?
#
loop_
_entity_poly.entity_id
_entity_poly.type
_entity_poly.pdbx_seq_one_letter_code
_entity_poly.pdbx_strand_id
1 'polypeptide(L)'
;MKKSSQLTVASAAICALALLASGCGSGGSSTNTEGAEQSSSSQPSNNAVVSVRGCEPANPLIPSSTAESCGGQVVDAINSKLIRFDDQGKAHNDLAAEIKGNDDMSQYKVTLVDGRKFSDGTPITAKSFTRAWSWSANVSNGQLNASFFSDIKGFDDLQKQGVPADAQFSGLKVIDDKTFTVDLISPSSTFPIQVGYTSFAPLPESFYKDPKAYGENPVSSGPYMFESWQHNAMIKLRKNNDYGGEVKVQNGGIDYKVYTDLNSAYSDVQAGNLDVIDRIPTSAVKTFMTDSMVQSYNKPGSTLQMFTIPTTMEHFGQDQEGHLRRLAISMAIDRKMLIDKVLGGLGVQPTDFTAPTIPGYAKDLKGSDNLKYKARKAKEYWAKADAISKWPADKSFQMLYSSDGGAKDFYDGMANSIKNTLGIKAEATPVPTFSEFRGNIKKRLYADAAFRSSWSPDYPSPESYLMSNFASSAADGNGSNDGDYKNPKFDALLKQAAKAKDTDEANRLFQQAEEILLQDMPAVPLYYGNNIGASAKKVHGMRLGWDGYPIFSELSKDQ
;
A
#
# COMPACT_ATOMS: atom_id res chain seq x y z
N MET A 1 -28.50 51.01 21.00
CA MET A 1 -27.95 51.44 22.30
C MET A 1 -26.58 50.81 22.41
N LYS A 2 -25.47 51.51 22.05
CA LYS A 2 -24.54 52.31 22.87
C LYS A 2 -24.12 51.53 24.15
N LYS A 3 -22.86 51.15 24.31
CA LYS A 3 -21.57 51.85 24.55
C LYS A 3 -20.46 50.80 24.45
N SER A 4 -19.37 50.80 23.71
CA SER A 4 -18.12 51.61 23.75
C SER A 4 -17.49 51.81 25.15
N SER A 5 -16.29 51.27 25.31
CA SER A 5 -15.16 51.97 25.94
C SER A 5 -13.86 51.20 25.68
N GLN A 6 -13.02 51.88 25.24
CA GLN A 6 -11.67 52.07 24.84
C GLN A 6 -10.68 52.18 26.02
N LEU A 7 -9.41 51.95 25.65
CA LEU A 7 -8.12 52.44 26.19
C LEU A 7 -7.61 51.76 27.47
N THR A 8 -6.33 51.43 27.58
CA THR A 8 -5.16 52.31 27.45
C THR A 8 -3.87 51.51 27.21
N VAL A 9 -3.01 52.10 26.42
CA VAL A 9 -1.59 51.83 26.15
C VAL A 9 -0.73 52.23 27.35
N ALA A 10 0.35 51.51 27.61
CA ALA A 10 1.55 52.06 28.26
C ALA A 10 2.81 51.35 27.79
N SER A 11 3.65 52.16 27.19
CA SER A 11 5.00 51.90 26.69
C SER A 11 6.04 52.14 27.76
N ALA A 12 7.28 51.80 27.40
CA ALA A 12 8.58 52.29 27.88
C ALA A 12 9.35 51.29 28.73
N ALA A 13 10.63 51.13 28.68
CA ALA A 13 11.73 51.55 27.83
C ALA A 13 13.00 50.90 28.40
N ILE A 14 13.93 50.49 27.54
CA ILE A 14 15.38 50.69 27.53
C ILE A 14 16.16 50.60 28.86
N CYS A 15 17.19 49.72 28.89
CA CYS A 15 18.55 50.10 29.28
C CYS A 15 19.59 49.13 28.72
N ALA A 16 20.47 49.66 27.92
CA ALA A 16 21.79 49.14 27.53
C ALA A 16 22.88 49.57 28.51
N LEU A 17 24.00 48.90 28.52
CA LEU A 17 25.40 49.37 28.74
C LEU A 17 26.21 48.15 29.23
N ALA A 18 27.15 47.65 28.51
CA ALA A 18 28.44 48.15 28.00
C ALA A 18 29.65 47.89 28.97
N LEU A 19 30.63 47.20 28.38
CA LEU A 19 32.11 47.39 28.46
C LEU A 19 32.85 47.04 29.74
N LEU A 20 33.97 46.34 29.63
CA LEU A 20 35.37 46.67 29.35
C LEU A 20 36.22 45.41 29.52
N ALA A 21 36.99 44.93 28.62
CA ALA A 21 38.32 45.31 28.12
C ALA A 21 39.51 45.14 29.09
N SER A 22 40.46 44.44 28.62
CA SER A 22 41.93 44.60 28.55
C SER A 22 42.66 43.34 29.07
N GLY A 23 43.66 42.87 28.36
CA GLY A 23 44.90 43.42 28.15
C GLY A 23 45.85 42.65 27.21
N CYS A 24 46.77 43.39 26.71
CA CYS A 24 47.82 43.19 25.74
C CYS A 24 48.82 42.06 25.98
N GLY A 25 49.39 41.57 24.89
CA GLY A 25 50.68 40.88 24.86
C GLY A 25 51.14 40.62 23.43
N SER A 26 52.07 41.41 22.99
CA SER A 26 52.69 41.60 21.67
C SER A 26 53.41 40.38 21.08
N GLY A 27 53.46 40.36 19.73
CA GLY A 27 54.65 39.86 19.04
C GLY A 27 54.44 39.11 17.73
N GLY A 28 54.45 39.79 16.58
CA GLY A 28 55.26 39.44 15.45
C GLY A 28 54.81 38.48 14.37
N SER A 29 54.66 39.07 13.20
CA SER A 29 54.99 38.56 11.86
C SER A 29 53.89 37.95 10.99
N SER A 30 53.65 38.70 9.97
CA SER A 30 52.87 38.45 8.74
C SER A 30 53.18 37.16 8.01
N THR A 31 52.10 36.42 7.61
CA THR A 31 52.04 35.82 6.28
C THR A 31 50.55 35.68 5.87
N ASN A 32 50.25 36.11 4.67
CA ASN A 32 49.02 35.96 3.97
C ASN A 32 48.61 34.50 3.89
N THR A 33 47.36 34.18 4.25
CA THR A 33 46.71 32.98 3.78
C THR A 33 45.23 33.29 3.51
N GLU A 34 44.88 33.03 2.26
CA GLU A 34 43.54 33.17 1.70
C GLU A 34 42.49 32.48 2.58
N GLY A 35 41.35 33.15 2.73
CA GLY A 35 40.18 32.63 3.43
C GLY A 35 39.64 31.41 2.69
N ALA A 36 39.89 30.21 3.24
CA ALA A 36 39.09 29.04 2.95
C ALA A 36 37.78 29.16 3.72
N GLU A 37 36.70 29.44 3.02
CA GLU A 37 35.34 29.16 3.54
C GLU A 37 35.29 27.67 3.93
N GLN A 38 35.36 27.39 5.21
CA GLN A 38 34.97 26.09 5.75
C GLN A 38 33.47 25.91 5.50
N SER A 39 33.12 25.30 4.38
CA SER A 39 31.85 24.63 4.24
C SER A 39 31.82 23.54 5.33
N SER A 40 31.15 23.82 6.43
CA SER A 40 30.80 22.80 7.42
C SER A 40 29.92 21.77 6.73
N SER A 41 30.49 20.67 6.26
CA SER A 41 29.75 19.50 5.87
C SER A 41 29.11 18.95 7.16
N SER A 42 27.88 19.34 7.44
CA SER A 42 27.10 18.77 8.53
C SER A 42 26.93 17.28 8.23
N GLN A 43 27.53 16.42 9.05
CA GLN A 43 27.31 14.98 8.93
C GLN A 43 25.88 14.63 9.38
N PRO A 44 25.19 13.70 8.69
CA PRO A 44 23.86 13.26 9.09
C PRO A 44 23.85 12.81 10.56
N SER A 45 22.89 13.30 11.33
CA SER A 45 22.78 12.94 12.75
C SER A 45 21.86 11.76 12.94
N ASN A 46 22.35 10.67 13.54
CA ASN A 46 21.56 9.48 13.90
C ASN A 46 20.53 9.75 15.01
N ASN A 47 20.47 10.94 15.58
CA ASN A 47 19.54 11.33 16.64
C ASN A 47 18.52 12.40 16.21
N ALA A 48 18.58 12.89 14.98
CA ALA A 48 17.62 13.86 14.49
C ALA A 48 16.25 13.20 14.28
N VAL A 49 15.18 13.83 14.78
CA VAL A 49 13.81 13.39 14.54
C VAL A 49 13.37 13.88 13.17
N VAL A 50 12.88 12.98 12.30
CA VAL A 50 12.43 13.30 10.95
C VAL A 50 10.93 13.58 10.96
N SER A 51 10.50 14.72 10.42
CA SER A 51 9.10 15.04 10.26
C SER A 51 8.59 14.55 8.90
N VAL A 52 7.44 13.84 8.92
CA VAL A 52 6.83 13.31 7.70
C VAL A 52 5.38 13.79 7.58
N ARG A 53 4.89 13.90 6.36
CA ARG A 53 3.47 14.15 6.15
C ARG A 53 2.67 12.97 6.69
N GLY A 54 1.80 13.25 7.63
CA GLY A 54 0.78 12.35 8.15
C GLY A 54 -0.61 12.80 7.76
N CYS A 55 -1.57 11.99 8.12
CA CYS A 55 -3.00 12.32 8.16
C CYS A 55 -3.59 11.73 9.43
N GLU A 56 -4.74 12.22 9.86
CA GLU A 56 -5.39 11.71 11.07
C GLU A 56 -5.85 10.27 10.86
N PRO A 57 -5.42 9.30 11.70
CA PRO A 57 -5.95 7.94 11.66
C PRO A 57 -7.46 7.91 11.87
N ALA A 58 -8.15 7.13 11.04
CA ALA A 58 -9.61 6.99 11.15
C ALA A 58 -10.02 6.01 12.25
N ASN A 59 -9.08 5.19 12.73
CA ASN A 59 -9.32 4.11 13.69
C ASN A 59 -8.25 4.11 14.78
N PRO A 60 -8.52 3.49 15.94
CA PRO A 60 -7.53 3.27 16.98
C PRO A 60 -6.28 2.55 16.43
N LEU A 61 -5.10 2.85 16.97
CA LEU A 61 -3.82 2.26 16.56
C LEU A 61 -3.67 0.81 17.05
N ILE A 62 -4.62 -0.03 16.65
CA ILE A 62 -4.65 -1.47 16.92
C ILE A 62 -4.37 -2.19 15.60
N PRO A 63 -3.42 -3.14 15.52
CA PRO A 63 -3.04 -3.81 14.27
C PRO A 63 -4.20 -4.35 13.45
N SER A 64 -5.19 -4.95 14.08
CA SER A 64 -6.37 -5.53 13.42
C SER A 64 -7.53 -4.55 13.20
N SER A 65 -7.48 -3.35 13.74
CA SER A 65 -8.52 -2.31 13.55
C SER A 65 -8.11 -1.25 12.54
N THR A 66 -6.82 -1.10 12.26
CA THR A 66 -6.28 -0.07 11.38
C THR A 66 -6.31 -0.56 9.93
N ALA A 67 -7.33 -0.16 9.16
CA ALA A 67 -7.57 -0.60 7.78
C ALA A 67 -7.29 0.51 6.73
N GLU A 68 -6.58 1.58 7.11
CA GLU A 68 -6.30 2.73 6.25
C GLU A 68 -4.85 3.22 6.43
N SER A 69 -4.35 3.98 5.43
CA SER A 69 -2.92 4.31 5.35
C SER A 69 -2.43 5.25 6.43
N CYS A 70 -3.28 6.12 7.01
CA CYS A 70 -2.83 7.11 8.00
C CYS A 70 -2.39 6.44 9.30
N GLY A 71 -3.22 5.54 9.83
CA GLY A 71 -2.89 4.73 11.00
C GLY A 71 -1.97 3.57 10.65
N GLY A 72 -2.12 2.97 9.46
CA GLY A 72 -1.35 1.81 9.02
C GLY A 72 0.16 2.04 9.05
N GLN A 73 0.63 3.19 8.56
CA GLN A 73 2.06 3.57 8.61
C GLN A 73 2.60 3.65 10.06
N VAL A 74 1.79 4.17 10.97
CA VAL A 74 2.17 4.28 12.39
C VAL A 74 2.23 2.91 13.02
N VAL A 75 1.18 2.10 12.84
CA VAL A 75 1.09 0.75 13.42
C VAL A 75 2.20 -0.15 12.87
N ASP A 76 2.52 -0.04 11.57
CA ASP A 76 3.62 -0.80 10.97
C ASP A 76 4.99 -0.40 11.55
N ALA A 77 5.25 0.89 11.76
CA ALA A 77 6.51 1.39 12.31
C ALA A 77 6.76 0.97 13.77
N ILE A 78 5.71 0.85 14.58
CA ILE A 78 5.83 0.50 15.99
C ILE A 78 5.73 -0.99 16.30
N ASN A 79 5.36 -1.83 15.34
CA ASN A 79 5.17 -3.26 15.55
C ASN A 79 6.14 -4.12 14.73
N SER A 80 6.79 -5.06 15.39
CA SER A 80 7.41 -6.22 14.75
C SER A 80 6.37 -7.30 14.44
N LYS A 81 6.63 -8.08 13.40
CA LYS A 81 5.79 -9.19 12.96
C LYS A 81 6.62 -10.47 12.87
N LEU A 82 6.02 -11.60 12.50
CA LEU A 82 6.79 -12.83 12.29
C LEU A 82 7.83 -12.65 11.20
N ILE A 83 7.44 -11.96 10.11
CA ILE A 83 8.31 -11.56 9.02
C ILE A 83 8.16 -10.06 8.72
N ARG A 84 9.17 -9.48 8.11
CA ARG A 84 9.18 -8.14 7.53
C ARG A 84 9.46 -8.20 6.04
N PHE A 85 9.12 -7.17 5.32
CA PHE A 85 9.47 -7.01 3.91
C PHE A 85 10.56 -5.95 3.73
N ASP A 86 11.45 -6.16 2.77
CA ASP A 86 12.36 -5.10 2.32
C ASP A 86 11.67 -4.17 1.31
N ASP A 87 12.42 -3.20 0.77
CA ASP A 87 11.90 -2.21 -0.19
C ASP A 87 11.42 -2.82 -1.51
N GLN A 88 11.83 -4.06 -1.80
CA GLN A 88 11.43 -4.82 -2.98
C GLN A 88 10.34 -5.87 -2.68
N GLY A 89 9.76 -5.85 -1.49
CA GLY A 89 8.74 -6.80 -1.07
C GLY A 89 9.28 -8.20 -0.75
N LYS A 90 10.59 -8.39 -0.67
CA LYS A 90 11.15 -9.69 -0.29
C LYS A 90 10.97 -9.92 1.21
N ALA A 91 10.47 -11.10 1.55
CA ALA A 91 10.24 -11.50 2.93
C ALA A 91 11.56 -11.85 3.66
N HIS A 92 11.66 -11.40 4.90
CA HIS A 92 12.74 -11.72 5.84
C HIS A 92 12.12 -12.04 7.20
N ASN A 93 12.66 -13.02 7.89
CA ASN A 93 12.27 -13.31 9.27
C ASN A 93 12.54 -12.08 10.17
N ASP A 94 11.64 -11.82 11.13
CA ASP A 94 11.82 -10.79 12.17
C ASP A 94 11.61 -11.39 13.57
N LEU A 95 10.37 -11.61 14.02
CA LEU A 95 10.10 -12.31 15.28
C LEU A 95 10.11 -13.84 15.11
N ALA A 96 9.95 -14.36 13.90
CA ALA A 96 10.14 -15.78 13.63
C ALA A 96 11.62 -16.12 13.43
N ALA A 97 12.12 -17.14 14.12
CA ALA A 97 13.35 -17.82 13.76
C ALA A 97 13.09 -18.78 12.58
N GLU A 98 11.93 -19.44 12.58
CA GLU A 98 11.50 -20.35 11.52
C GLU A 98 9.97 -20.36 11.40
N ILE A 99 9.47 -20.44 10.16
CA ILE A 99 8.07 -20.75 9.83
C ILE A 99 8.12 -21.96 8.88
N LYS A 100 7.76 -23.14 9.38
CA LYS A 100 7.88 -24.40 8.64
C LYS A 100 6.52 -25.02 8.38
N GLY A 101 6.16 -25.17 7.09
CA GLY A 101 4.98 -25.92 6.66
C GLY A 101 5.18 -27.44 6.75
N ASN A 102 4.07 -28.15 6.88
CA ASN A 102 4.02 -29.58 6.63
C ASN A 102 4.03 -29.87 5.11
N ASP A 103 4.00 -31.16 4.73
CA ASP A 103 4.16 -31.59 3.34
C ASP A 103 3.09 -31.04 2.37
N ASP A 104 1.89 -30.75 2.85
CA ASP A 104 0.77 -30.25 2.05
C ASP A 104 0.43 -28.77 2.31
N MET A 105 1.25 -28.06 3.11
CA MET A 105 1.07 -26.65 3.46
C MET A 105 -0.26 -26.33 4.17
N SER A 106 -0.85 -27.31 4.83
CA SER A 106 -2.09 -27.16 5.61
C SER A 106 -1.84 -26.85 7.10
N GLN A 107 -0.61 -27.03 7.57
CA GLN A 107 -0.18 -26.74 8.93
C GLN A 107 1.19 -26.09 8.94
N TYR A 108 1.36 -25.09 9.78
CA TYR A 108 2.64 -24.41 10.00
C TYR A 108 3.08 -24.51 11.46
N LYS A 109 4.36 -24.79 11.66
CA LYS A 109 5.04 -24.66 12.94
C LYS A 109 5.85 -23.37 12.91
N VAL A 110 5.59 -22.46 13.87
CA VAL A 110 6.30 -21.19 14.05
C VAL A 110 7.19 -21.32 15.28
N THR A 111 8.47 -21.00 15.10
CA THR A 111 9.45 -20.89 16.21
C THR A 111 9.92 -19.44 16.28
N LEU A 112 9.81 -18.81 17.45
CA LEU A 112 10.19 -17.43 17.69
C LEU A 112 11.69 -17.29 18.02
N VAL A 113 12.26 -16.11 17.68
CA VAL A 113 13.60 -15.72 18.12
C VAL A 113 13.62 -15.45 19.63
N ASP A 114 14.79 -15.54 20.24
CA ASP A 114 14.98 -15.32 21.67
C ASP A 114 15.04 -13.85 22.06
N GLY A 115 14.59 -13.56 23.29
CA GLY A 115 14.89 -12.31 24.00
C GLY A 115 14.15 -11.06 23.51
N ARG A 116 13.21 -11.19 22.53
CA ARG A 116 12.42 -10.05 22.04
C ARG A 116 11.37 -9.64 23.08
N LYS A 117 11.19 -8.33 23.21
CA LYS A 117 10.31 -7.73 24.22
C LYS A 117 9.46 -6.62 23.60
N PHE A 118 8.32 -6.38 24.21
CA PHE A 118 7.56 -5.15 24.02
C PHE A 118 8.27 -3.96 24.72
N SER A 119 7.88 -2.74 24.37
CA SER A 119 8.44 -1.50 24.94
C SER A 119 8.14 -1.31 26.42
N ASP A 120 7.18 -2.04 26.97
CA ASP A 120 6.90 -2.11 28.41
C ASP A 120 7.78 -3.13 29.17
N GLY A 121 8.72 -3.77 28.47
CA GLY A 121 9.66 -4.76 29.01
C GLY A 121 9.10 -6.18 29.09
N THR A 122 7.82 -6.41 28.78
CA THR A 122 7.22 -7.75 28.79
C THR A 122 7.72 -8.59 27.61
N PRO A 123 7.91 -9.93 27.79
CA PRO A 123 8.43 -10.78 26.72
C PRO A 123 7.38 -11.01 25.61
N ILE A 124 7.85 -11.12 24.36
CA ILE A 124 7.05 -11.58 23.24
C ILE A 124 7.11 -13.10 23.20
N THR A 125 5.96 -13.76 23.31
CA THR A 125 5.83 -15.22 23.36
C THR A 125 4.86 -15.73 22.31
N ALA A 126 4.81 -17.05 22.11
CA ALA A 126 3.83 -17.73 21.27
C ALA A 126 2.38 -17.31 21.63
N LYS A 127 2.09 -17.11 22.91
CA LYS A 127 0.78 -16.66 23.37
C LYS A 127 0.47 -15.23 22.93
N SER A 128 1.49 -14.36 22.79
CA SER A 128 1.30 -12.98 22.29
C SER A 128 0.73 -12.96 20.87
N PHE A 129 1.01 -13.98 20.07
CA PHE A 129 0.45 -14.15 18.72
C PHE A 129 -0.90 -14.87 18.73
N THR A 130 -0.97 -16.05 19.33
CA THR A 130 -2.18 -16.89 19.24
C THR A 130 -3.40 -16.22 19.86
N ARG A 131 -3.21 -15.52 20.98
CA ARG A 131 -4.28 -14.75 21.62
C ARG A 131 -4.65 -13.51 20.79
N ALA A 132 -3.65 -12.80 20.24
CA ALA A 132 -3.88 -11.60 19.41
C ALA A 132 -4.70 -11.95 18.17
N TRP A 133 -4.32 -13.01 17.45
CA TRP A 133 -5.01 -13.45 16.26
C TRP A 133 -6.44 -13.92 16.55
N SER A 134 -6.63 -14.68 17.63
CA SER A 134 -7.96 -15.12 18.06
C SER A 134 -8.86 -13.92 18.42
N TRP A 135 -8.34 -12.97 19.18
CA TRP A 135 -9.06 -11.76 19.52
C TRP A 135 -9.41 -10.91 18.29
N SER A 136 -8.46 -10.78 17.38
CA SER A 136 -8.61 -9.99 16.14
C SER A 136 -9.63 -10.58 15.18
N ALA A 137 -9.70 -11.90 15.09
CA ALA A 137 -10.65 -12.60 14.23
C ALA A 137 -12.08 -12.65 14.81
N ASN A 138 -12.23 -12.49 16.13
CA ASN A 138 -13.50 -12.70 16.81
C ASN A 138 -14.49 -11.56 16.53
N VAL A 139 -15.65 -11.90 15.96
CA VAL A 139 -16.69 -10.93 15.57
C VAL A 139 -17.17 -10.07 16.73
N SER A 140 -17.16 -10.58 17.97
CA SER A 140 -17.55 -9.84 19.17
C SER A 140 -16.61 -8.66 19.49
N ASN A 141 -15.39 -8.64 18.94
CA ASN A 141 -14.39 -7.58 19.13
C ASN A 141 -14.42 -6.53 18.01
N GLY A 142 -15.21 -6.73 16.93
CA GLY A 142 -15.50 -5.74 15.90
C GLY A 142 -14.29 -5.23 15.12
N GLN A 143 -13.28 -6.08 14.89
CA GLN A 143 -12.05 -5.67 14.20
C GLN A 143 -12.24 -5.62 12.68
N LEU A 144 -11.75 -4.55 12.04
CA LEU A 144 -11.96 -4.31 10.60
C LEU A 144 -11.21 -5.31 9.73
N ASN A 145 -10.07 -5.80 10.20
CA ASN A 145 -9.19 -6.71 9.47
C ASN A 145 -9.39 -8.18 9.87
N ALA A 146 -10.51 -8.54 10.50
CA ALA A 146 -10.80 -9.91 10.93
C ALA A 146 -10.69 -10.95 9.80
N SER A 147 -11.05 -10.57 8.58
CA SER A 147 -11.02 -11.46 7.39
C SER A 147 -9.62 -11.95 7.01
N PHE A 148 -8.54 -11.26 7.41
CA PHE A 148 -7.18 -11.74 7.17
C PHE A 148 -6.84 -13.06 7.88
N PHE A 149 -7.61 -13.42 8.87
CA PHE A 149 -7.45 -14.67 9.63
C PHE A 149 -8.35 -15.80 9.14
N SER A 150 -9.10 -15.59 8.03
CA SER A 150 -10.11 -16.53 7.54
C SER A 150 -9.55 -17.91 7.16
N ASP A 151 -8.28 -17.99 6.81
CA ASP A 151 -7.62 -19.25 6.46
C ASP A 151 -7.28 -20.14 7.67
N ILE A 152 -7.36 -19.60 8.89
CA ILE A 152 -7.05 -20.35 10.12
C ILE A 152 -8.27 -21.17 10.54
N LYS A 153 -8.06 -22.46 10.82
CA LYS A 153 -9.10 -23.40 11.25
C LYS A 153 -9.79 -22.92 12.52
N GLY A 154 -11.12 -22.85 12.46
CA GLY A 154 -11.96 -22.34 13.54
C GLY A 154 -12.37 -20.88 13.35
N PHE A 155 -12.05 -20.24 12.22
CA PHE A 155 -12.50 -18.88 11.91
C PHE A 155 -14.04 -18.77 11.98
N ASP A 156 -14.78 -19.67 11.32
CA ASP A 156 -16.25 -19.65 11.31
C ASP A 156 -16.86 -19.77 12.71
N ASP A 157 -16.17 -20.47 13.63
CA ASP A 157 -16.63 -20.57 15.02
C ASP A 157 -16.53 -19.21 15.74
N LEU A 158 -15.52 -18.41 15.42
CA LEU A 158 -15.34 -17.06 15.95
C LEU A 158 -16.27 -16.02 15.30
N GLN A 159 -16.95 -16.35 14.19
CA GLN A 159 -17.96 -15.50 13.54
C GLN A 159 -19.39 -15.74 14.05
N LYS A 160 -19.61 -16.71 14.93
CA LYS A 160 -20.95 -17.02 15.45
C LYS A 160 -21.46 -15.92 16.36
N GLN A 161 -22.74 -15.60 16.23
CA GLN A 161 -23.39 -14.65 17.13
C GLN A 161 -23.30 -15.11 18.59
N GLY A 162 -22.85 -14.22 19.47
CA GLY A 162 -22.73 -14.49 20.92
C GLY A 162 -21.48 -15.29 21.31
N VAL A 163 -20.52 -15.47 20.41
CA VAL A 163 -19.23 -16.05 20.75
C VAL A 163 -18.55 -15.21 21.85
N PRO A 164 -17.99 -15.83 22.91
CA PRO A 164 -17.25 -15.09 23.94
C PRO A 164 -16.09 -14.28 23.33
N ALA A 165 -15.90 -13.02 23.76
CA ALA A 165 -14.89 -12.13 23.22
C ALA A 165 -13.43 -12.63 23.36
N ASP A 166 -13.19 -13.56 24.28
CA ASP A 166 -11.90 -14.21 24.54
C ASP A 166 -11.79 -15.62 23.95
N ALA A 167 -12.79 -16.07 23.15
CA ALA A 167 -12.73 -17.36 22.47
C ALA A 167 -11.50 -17.45 21.56
N GLN A 168 -10.88 -18.63 21.54
CA GLN A 168 -9.65 -18.87 20.80
C GLN A 168 -9.89 -19.74 19.56
N PHE A 169 -9.05 -19.57 18.55
CA PHE A 169 -9.03 -20.46 17.38
C PHE A 169 -8.78 -21.90 17.78
N SER A 170 -9.52 -22.84 17.20
CA SER A 170 -9.24 -24.27 17.33
C SER A 170 -7.98 -24.70 16.57
N GLY A 171 -7.57 -23.92 15.55
CA GLY A 171 -6.40 -24.17 14.73
C GLY A 171 -5.10 -23.58 15.28
N LEU A 172 -5.14 -22.85 16.39
CA LEU A 172 -3.92 -22.31 17.02
C LEU A 172 -3.58 -23.09 18.29
N LYS A 173 -2.34 -23.57 18.38
CA LYS A 173 -1.88 -24.33 19.55
C LYS A 173 -0.50 -23.88 20.00
N VAL A 174 -0.42 -23.34 21.20
CA VAL A 174 0.84 -23.05 21.88
C VAL A 174 1.48 -24.36 22.35
N ILE A 175 2.72 -24.60 21.97
CA ILE A 175 3.51 -25.76 22.39
C ILE A 175 4.35 -25.38 23.61
N ASP A 176 5.04 -24.23 23.53
CA ASP A 176 5.82 -23.62 24.60
C ASP A 176 5.88 -22.09 24.36
N ASP A 177 6.64 -21.36 25.18
CA ASP A 177 6.71 -19.90 25.10
C ASP A 177 7.22 -19.37 23.73
N LYS A 178 7.94 -20.20 22.97
CA LYS A 178 8.55 -19.82 21.70
C LYS A 178 7.91 -20.51 20.50
N THR A 179 7.08 -21.50 20.71
CA THR A 179 6.62 -22.39 19.65
C THR A 179 5.11 -22.49 19.65
N PHE A 180 4.52 -22.32 18.49
CA PHE A 180 3.10 -22.58 18.25
C PHE A 180 2.86 -23.18 16.88
N THR A 181 1.72 -23.83 16.70
CA THR A 181 1.27 -24.32 15.40
C THR A 181 0.02 -23.58 14.92
N VAL A 182 -0.12 -23.51 13.61
CA VAL A 182 -1.26 -22.93 12.90
C VAL A 182 -1.81 -23.98 11.95
N ASP A 183 -3.01 -24.48 12.23
CA ASP A 183 -3.74 -25.34 11.31
C ASP A 183 -4.61 -24.47 10.40
N LEU A 184 -4.48 -24.65 9.09
CA LEU A 184 -5.26 -23.93 8.09
C LEU A 184 -6.49 -24.76 7.66
N ILE A 185 -7.53 -24.09 7.16
CA ILE A 185 -8.71 -24.74 6.57
C ILE A 185 -8.41 -25.34 5.20
N SER A 186 -7.42 -24.81 4.50
CA SER A 186 -6.92 -25.27 3.19
C SER A 186 -5.42 -25.02 3.10
N PRO A 187 -4.69 -25.78 2.27
CA PRO A 187 -3.29 -25.50 2.00
C PRO A 187 -3.05 -24.07 1.54
N SER A 188 -1.98 -23.43 2.03
CA SER A 188 -1.55 -22.08 1.61
C SER A 188 -0.03 -21.95 1.72
N SER A 189 0.68 -22.08 0.60
CA SER A 189 2.14 -21.87 0.52
C SER A 189 2.54 -20.40 0.74
N THR A 190 1.59 -19.48 0.64
CA THR A 190 1.79 -18.04 0.82
C THR A 190 1.50 -17.58 2.26
N PHE A 191 0.98 -18.44 3.12
CA PHE A 191 0.73 -18.11 4.54
C PHE A 191 1.96 -17.50 5.23
N PRO A 192 3.22 -17.97 5.02
CA PRO A 192 4.41 -17.32 5.57
C PRO A 192 4.59 -15.86 5.13
N ILE A 193 4.08 -15.48 3.93
CA ILE A 193 4.12 -14.09 3.45
C ILE A 193 2.96 -13.29 4.05
N GLN A 194 1.76 -13.87 4.14
CA GLN A 194 0.58 -13.21 4.71
C GLN A 194 0.80 -12.75 6.15
N VAL A 195 1.52 -13.54 6.98
CA VAL A 195 1.81 -13.18 8.39
C VAL A 195 2.81 -12.03 8.55
N GLY A 196 3.31 -11.46 7.45
CA GLY A 196 4.01 -10.19 7.40
C GLY A 196 3.07 -8.98 7.35
N TYR A 197 1.77 -9.18 7.12
CA TYR A 197 0.80 -8.09 7.18
C TYR A 197 0.59 -7.63 8.64
N THR A 198 0.39 -6.32 8.82
CA THR A 198 0.38 -5.67 10.13
C THR A 198 -0.62 -6.26 11.11
N SER A 199 -1.78 -6.74 10.62
CA SER A 199 -2.81 -7.36 11.48
C SER A 199 -2.33 -8.60 12.24
N PHE A 200 -1.29 -9.26 11.78
CA PHE A 200 -0.69 -10.44 12.44
C PHE A 200 0.35 -10.08 13.51
N ALA A 201 0.53 -8.79 13.86
CA ALA A 201 1.45 -8.39 14.92
C ALA A 201 1.03 -8.98 16.30
N PRO A 202 2.00 -9.27 17.18
CA PRO A 202 1.70 -9.74 18.53
C PRO A 202 1.15 -8.60 19.39
N LEU A 203 0.34 -8.95 20.40
CA LEU A 203 -0.18 -8.00 21.38
C LEU A 203 0.26 -8.39 22.81
N PRO A 204 0.63 -7.42 23.66
CA PRO A 204 0.98 -7.67 25.05
C PRO A 204 -0.25 -7.99 25.92
N GLU A 205 -0.06 -8.62 27.05
CA GLU A 205 -1.16 -8.92 27.99
C GLU A 205 -1.86 -7.64 28.51
N SER A 206 -1.16 -6.51 28.56
CA SER A 206 -1.71 -5.20 28.94
C SER A 206 -2.83 -4.73 27.99
N PHE A 207 -2.77 -5.10 26.71
CA PHE A 207 -3.79 -4.80 25.71
C PHE A 207 -5.19 -5.23 26.13
N TYR A 208 -5.33 -6.45 26.65
CA TYR A 208 -6.63 -7.05 26.97
C TYR A 208 -7.33 -6.46 28.19
N LYS A 209 -6.63 -5.60 28.94
CA LYS A 209 -7.22 -4.88 30.09
C LYS A 209 -8.12 -3.74 29.63
N ASP A 210 -7.68 -3.00 28.63
CA ASP A 210 -8.43 -1.90 28.01
C ASP A 210 -7.97 -1.70 26.56
N PRO A 211 -8.54 -2.43 25.58
CA PRO A 211 -8.18 -2.29 24.18
C PRO A 211 -8.40 -0.89 23.62
N LYS A 212 -9.39 -0.15 24.15
CA LYS A 212 -9.66 1.23 23.73
C LYS A 212 -8.55 2.18 24.14
N ALA A 213 -8.15 2.13 25.40
CA ALA A 213 -7.03 2.94 25.90
C ALA A 213 -5.70 2.57 25.21
N TYR A 214 -5.50 1.27 24.91
CA TYR A 214 -4.35 0.82 24.14
C TYR A 214 -4.31 1.45 22.74
N GLY A 215 -5.44 1.54 22.05
CA GLY A 215 -5.50 2.13 20.72
C GLY A 215 -5.09 3.61 20.65
N GLU A 216 -5.17 4.32 21.78
CA GLU A 216 -4.72 5.71 21.94
C GLU A 216 -3.25 5.81 22.40
N ASN A 217 -2.74 4.77 23.05
CA ASN A 217 -1.38 4.72 23.59
C ASN A 217 -0.80 3.30 23.49
N PRO A 218 -0.48 2.83 22.28
CA PRO A 218 -0.05 1.47 22.05
C PRO A 218 1.34 1.16 22.63
N VAL A 219 1.48 -0.04 23.17
CA VAL A 219 2.77 -0.63 23.51
C VAL A 219 3.41 -1.17 22.25
N SER A 220 4.66 -0.82 21.99
CA SER A 220 5.38 -1.11 20.77
C SER A 220 6.21 -2.40 20.87
N SER A 221 6.49 -3.03 19.72
CA SER A 221 7.41 -4.18 19.63
C SER A 221 8.47 -3.99 18.53
N GLY A 222 8.33 -2.92 17.74
CA GLY A 222 9.12 -2.63 16.56
C GLY A 222 10.32 -1.71 16.79
N PRO A 223 10.95 -1.25 15.68
CA PRO A 223 12.12 -0.38 15.69
C PRO A 223 11.83 1.03 16.23
N TYR A 224 10.56 1.43 16.29
CA TYR A 224 10.11 2.66 16.92
C TYR A 224 9.16 2.37 18.08
N MET A 225 9.13 3.30 19.05
CA MET A 225 8.18 3.33 20.15
C MET A 225 7.20 4.47 19.94
N PHE A 226 5.92 4.23 20.26
CA PHE A 226 4.93 5.28 20.36
C PHE A 226 5.27 6.22 21.54
N GLU A 227 5.20 7.53 21.29
CA GLU A 227 5.41 8.55 22.34
C GLU A 227 4.13 9.31 22.65
N SER A 228 3.42 9.81 21.63
CA SER A 228 2.19 10.58 21.83
C SER A 228 1.38 10.73 20.55
N TRP A 229 0.07 10.90 20.71
CA TRP A 229 -0.87 11.28 19.66
C TRP A 229 -1.65 12.52 20.08
N GLN A 230 -1.38 13.62 19.42
CA GLN A 230 -2.20 14.83 19.48
C GLN A 230 -3.10 14.84 18.26
N HIS A 231 -4.38 14.51 18.48
CA HIS A 231 -5.38 14.39 17.41
C HIS A 231 -5.43 15.62 16.51
N ASN A 232 -5.53 15.37 15.21
CA ASN A 232 -5.55 16.38 14.14
C ASN A 232 -4.31 17.28 14.06
N ALA A 233 -3.23 16.91 14.74
CA ALA A 233 -1.99 17.68 14.75
C ALA A 233 -0.76 16.82 14.48
N MET A 234 -0.46 15.83 15.34
CA MET A 234 0.79 15.10 15.23
C MET A 234 0.79 13.79 16.00
N ILE A 235 1.42 12.76 15.43
CA ILE A 235 1.80 11.53 16.11
C ILE A 235 3.32 11.50 16.20
N LYS A 236 3.85 11.21 17.40
CA LYS A 236 5.28 11.15 17.66
C LYS A 236 5.73 9.72 17.94
N LEU A 237 6.73 9.28 17.20
CA LEU A 237 7.43 8.04 17.46
C LEU A 237 8.90 8.32 17.78
N ARG A 238 9.50 7.50 18.63
CA ARG A 238 10.92 7.60 19.00
C ARG A 238 11.63 6.29 18.71
N LYS A 239 12.91 6.38 18.40
CA LYS A 239 13.74 5.19 18.19
C LYS A 239 13.66 4.28 19.41
N ASN A 240 13.40 3.00 19.17
CA ASN A 240 13.44 1.97 20.20
C ASN A 240 14.88 1.48 20.38
N ASN A 241 15.53 1.94 21.45
CA ASN A 241 16.92 1.55 21.73
C ASN A 241 17.04 0.10 22.22
N ASP A 242 15.95 -0.49 22.70
CA ASP A 242 15.87 -1.88 23.18
C ASP A 242 15.39 -2.84 22.07
N TYR A 243 15.22 -2.34 20.82
CA TYR A 243 14.84 -3.15 19.69
C TYR A 243 15.92 -4.17 19.32
N GLY A 244 15.66 -5.43 19.57
CA GLY A 244 16.59 -6.54 19.31
C GLY A 244 16.56 -7.10 17.88
N GLY A 245 15.88 -6.43 16.93
CA GLY A 245 15.79 -6.90 15.54
C GLY A 245 16.90 -6.36 14.64
N GLU A 246 16.84 -6.76 13.37
CA GLU A 246 17.90 -6.44 12.39
C GLU A 246 17.79 -5.03 11.79
N VAL A 247 16.62 -4.38 11.84
CA VAL A 247 16.40 -3.04 11.26
C VAL A 247 17.26 -2.01 11.98
N LYS A 248 18.12 -1.32 11.21
CA LYS A 248 19.00 -0.27 11.73
C LYS A 248 18.38 1.11 11.51
N VAL A 249 17.90 1.73 12.59
CA VAL A 249 17.29 3.06 12.55
C VAL A 249 18.36 4.14 12.49
N GLN A 250 18.32 4.99 11.42
CA GLN A 250 19.28 6.05 11.13
C GLN A 250 18.86 7.43 11.69
N ASN A 251 17.80 7.51 12.47
CA ASN A 251 17.26 8.74 13.06
C ASN A 251 16.85 8.55 14.50
N GLY A 252 16.46 9.62 15.18
CA GLY A 252 16.00 9.60 16.58
C GLY A 252 14.50 9.33 16.73
N GLY A 253 13.75 9.34 15.64
CA GLY A 253 12.30 9.14 15.66
C GLY A 253 11.61 9.78 14.48
N ILE A 254 10.30 9.64 14.43
CA ILE A 254 9.42 10.15 13.37
C ILE A 254 8.32 11.01 14.03
N ASP A 255 8.13 12.22 13.50
CA ASP A 255 7.00 13.08 13.81
C ASP A 255 6.05 13.11 12.60
N TYR A 256 4.92 12.39 12.65
CA TYR A 256 3.87 12.45 11.63
C TYR A 256 3.05 13.72 11.85
N LYS A 257 3.29 14.75 11.03
CA LYS A 257 2.50 16.00 11.04
C LYS A 257 1.24 15.83 10.21
N VAL A 258 0.08 16.07 10.81
CA VAL A 258 -1.21 15.95 10.12
C VAL A 258 -1.42 17.12 9.17
N TYR A 259 -1.61 16.82 7.88
CA TYR A 259 -1.96 17.80 6.85
C TYR A 259 -3.28 17.39 6.19
N THR A 260 -4.20 18.34 6.13
CA THR A 260 -5.47 18.20 5.40
C THR A 260 -5.37 18.68 3.95
N ASP A 261 -4.32 19.46 3.62
CA ASP A 261 -4.04 19.96 2.27
C ASP A 261 -2.62 19.58 1.84
N LEU A 262 -2.50 18.85 0.73
CA LEU A 262 -1.21 18.40 0.18
C LEU A 262 -0.38 19.57 -0.38
N ASN A 263 -1.01 20.67 -0.84
CA ASN A 263 -0.24 21.82 -1.32
C ASN A 263 0.51 22.50 -0.18
N SER A 264 -0.14 22.63 0.98
CA SER A 264 0.50 23.15 2.20
C SER A 264 1.65 22.25 2.64
N ALA A 265 1.46 20.93 2.64
CA ALA A 265 2.52 19.97 2.97
C ALA A 265 3.71 20.07 2.00
N TYR A 266 3.44 20.19 0.69
CA TYR A 266 4.50 20.31 -0.31
C TYR A 266 5.27 21.63 -0.18
N SER A 267 4.57 22.75 0.08
CA SER A 267 5.21 24.03 0.35
C SER A 267 6.09 24.01 1.59
N ASP A 268 5.68 23.28 2.64
CA ASP A 268 6.49 23.08 3.84
C ASP A 268 7.74 22.23 3.58
N VAL A 269 7.68 21.24 2.68
CA VAL A 269 8.88 20.51 2.24
C VAL A 269 9.83 21.42 1.49
N GLN A 270 9.34 22.26 0.57
CA GLN A 270 10.14 23.26 -0.15
C GLN A 270 10.82 24.25 0.80
N ALA A 271 10.12 24.68 1.84
CA ALA A 271 10.64 25.59 2.87
C ALA A 271 11.54 24.91 3.93
N GLY A 272 11.63 23.57 3.94
CA GLY A 272 12.37 22.80 4.94
C GLY A 272 11.67 22.69 6.31
N ASN A 273 10.40 23.05 6.42
CA ASN A 273 9.56 22.93 7.63
C ASN A 273 8.96 21.52 7.81
N LEU A 274 8.87 20.76 6.73
CA LEU A 274 8.54 19.35 6.68
C LEU A 274 9.69 18.61 5.98
N ASP A 275 10.08 17.46 6.52
CA ASP A 275 11.23 16.73 5.97
C ASP A 275 10.85 15.83 4.79
N VAL A 276 9.69 15.15 4.84
CA VAL A 276 9.27 14.16 3.83
C VAL A 276 7.77 14.26 3.53
N ILE A 277 7.44 14.14 2.24
CA ILE A 277 6.08 13.93 1.74
C ILE A 277 6.05 12.71 0.81
N ASP A 278 5.12 11.79 1.06
CA ASP A 278 4.93 10.52 0.35
C ASP A 278 3.89 10.60 -0.77
N ARG A 279 3.32 11.77 -1.00
CA ARG A 279 2.33 12.08 -2.05
C ARG A 279 2.57 13.47 -2.60
N ILE A 280 2.49 13.61 -3.91
CA ILE A 280 2.66 14.91 -4.58
C ILE A 280 1.28 15.50 -4.91
N PRO A 281 0.99 16.76 -4.56
CA PRO A 281 -0.27 17.39 -4.92
C PRO A 281 -0.40 17.51 -6.43
N THR A 282 -1.63 17.42 -6.95
CA THR A 282 -1.92 17.46 -8.39
C THR A 282 -1.33 18.69 -9.08
N SER A 283 -1.28 19.84 -8.39
CA SER A 283 -0.68 21.09 -8.87
C SER A 283 0.82 20.95 -9.16
N ALA A 284 1.55 20.13 -8.40
CA ALA A 284 3.00 19.94 -8.51
C ALA A 284 3.41 18.70 -9.31
N VAL A 285 2.49 17.79 -9.64
CA VAL A 285 2.79 16.52 -10.32
C VAL A 285 3.62 16.70 -11.60
N LYS A 286 3.37 17.76 -12.38
CA LYS A 286 4.09 18.01 -13.64
C LYS A 286 5.48 18.64 -13.44
N THR A 287 5.76 19.20 -12.29
CA THR A 287 6.96 20.02 -12.04
C THR A 287 7.86 19.50 -10.92
N PHE A 288 7.35 18.67 -10.01
CA PHE A 288 8.12 18.25 -8.82
C PHE A 288 9.44 17.56 -9.16
N MET A 289 9.53 16.84 -10.28
CA MET A 289 10.75 16.18 -10.73
C MET A 289 11.88 17.15 -11.10
N THR A 290 11.54 18.38 -11.44
CA THR A 290 12.48 19.46 -11.80
C THR A 290 12.55 20.57 -10.76
N ASP A 291 11.85 20.41 -9.65
CA ASP A 291 11.82 21.37 -8.56
C ASP A 291 13.16 21.35 -7.81
N SER A 292 13.93 22.46 -7.93
CA SER A 292 15.23 22.58 -7.30
C SER A 292 15.18 22.73 -5.78
N MET A 293 14.01 22.98 -5.19
CA MET A 293 13.84 23.17 -3.75
C MET A 293 13.76 21.85 -2.99
N VAL A 294 13.47 20.73 -3.68
CA VAL A 294 13.28 19.42 -3.07
C VAL A 294 14.18 18.35 -3.67
N GLN A 295 14.25 17.20 -3.04
CA GLN A 295 14.73 15.96 -3.64
C GLN A 295 13.53 15.10 -4.01
N SER A 296 13.37 14.82 -5.30
CA SER A 296 12.19 14.13 -5.82
C SER A 296 12.41 12.62 -5.90
N TYR A 297 11.39 11.85 -5.58
CA TYR A 297 11.36 10.40 -5.73
C TYR A 297 10.26 9.99 -6.71
N ASN A 298 10.60 9.14 -7.68
CA ASN A 298 9.67 8.60 -8.66
C ASN A 298 10.17 7.23 -9.13
N LYS A 299 9.53 6.17 -8.71
CA LYS A 299 9.86 4.79 -9.06
C LYS A 299 8.58 3.98 -9.29
N PRO A 300 8.63 2.86 -10.05
CA PRO A 300 7.50 1.96 -10.14
C PRO A 300 6.96 1.57 -8.77
N GLY A 301 5.64 1.50 -8.65
CA GLY A 301 4.93 1.05 -7.46
C GLY A 301 4.19 -0.26 -7.71
N SER A 302 3.48 -0.73 -6.69
CA SER A 302 2.77 -2.00 -6.71
C SER A 302 1.30 -1.90 -7.17
N THR A 303 0.75 -0.69 -7.29
CA THR A 303 -0.66 -0.53 -7.66
C THR A 303 -0.87 -0.76 -9.16
N LEU A 304 -1.68 -1.78 -9.50
CA LEU A 304 -2.19 -2.00 -10.85
C LEU A 304 -3.47 -1.19 -11.06
N GLN A 305 -3.47 -0.31 -12.06
CA GLN A 305 -4.69 0.33 -12.58
C GLN A 305 -5.21 -0.44 -13.77
N MET A 306 -6.51 -0.72 -13.78
CA MET A 306 -7.17 -1.49 -14.82
C MET A 306 -8.64 -1.05 -14.95
N PHE A 307 -9.37 -1.59 -15.90
CA PHE A 307 -10.81 -1.60 -15.89
C PHE A 307 -11.32 -3.02 -16.09
N THR A 308 -12.42 -3.32 -15.44
CA THR A 308 -13.08 -4.63 -15.50
C THR A 308 -14.16 -4.61 -16.57
N ILE A 309 -14.26 -5.67 -17.35
CA ILE A 309 -15.36 -5.90 -18.27
C ILE A 309 -16.19 -7.06 -17.69
N PRO A 310 -17.42 -6.83 -17.17
CA PRO A 310 -18.23 -7.88 -16.61
C PRO A 310 -18.48 -9.02 -17.59
N THR A 311 -18.52 -10.25 -17.12
CA THR A 311 -18.84 -11.41 -17.97
C THR A 311 -20.29 -11.41 -18.43
N THR A 312 -21.15 -10.65 -17.77
CA THR A 312 -22.57 -10.42 -18.10
C THR A 312 -22.79 -9.36 -19.17
N MET A 313 -21.75 -8.55 -19.48
CA MET A 313 -21.86 -7.49 -20.47
C MET A 313 -22.11 -8.10 -21.86
N GLU A 314 -23.20 -7.65 -22.51
CA GLU A 314 -23.60 -8.12 -23.83
C GLU A 314 -22.45 -7.97 -24.85
N HIS A 315 -22.19 -8.98 -25.68
CA HIS A 315 -21.07 -9.10 -26.60
C HIS A 315 -19.68 -9.27 -25.96
N PHE A 316 -19.56 -9.26 -24.64
CA PHE A 316 -18.29 -9.40 -23.91
C PHE A 316 -18.30 -10.59 -22.92
N GLY A 317 -19.11 -11.61 -23.16
CA GLY A 317 -19.13 -12.84 -22.38
C GLY A 317 -17.82 -13.62 -22.41
N GLN A 318 -17.83 -14.81 -21.82
CA GLN A 318 -16.67 -15.73 -21.81
C GLN A 318 -16.67 -16.69 -23.03
N ASP A 319 -17.46 -16.40 -24.04
CA ASP A 319 -17.51 -17.11 -25.32
C ASP A 319 -16.46 -16.58 -26.34
N GLN A 320 -16.46 -17.14 -27.52
CA GLN A 320 -15.51 -16.77 -28.58
C GLN A 320 -15.67 -15.30 -29.03
N GLU A 321 -16.89 -14.79 -29.12
CA GLU A 321 -17.15 -13.39 -29.47
C GLU A 321 -16.55 -12.45 -28.41
N GLY A 322 -16.95 -12.66 -27.15
CA GLY A 322 -16.51 -11.82 -26.05
C GLY A 322 -14.98 -11.83 -25.86
N HIS A 323 -14.35 -12.99 -26.02
CA HIS A 323 -12.90 -13.12 -25.98
C HIS A 323 -12.22 -12.26 -27.08
N LEU A 324 -12.67 -12.33 -28.32
CA LEU A 324 -12.13 -11.52 -29.42
C LEU A 324 -12.33 -10.01 -29.17
N ARG A 325 -13.49 -9.59 -28.65
CA ARG A 325 -13.77 -8.19 -28.33
C ARG A 325 -12.91 -7.67 -27.19
N ARG A 326 -12.73 -8.43 -26.10
CA ARG A 326 -11.85 -8.07 -24.98
C ARG A 326 -10.42 -7.82 -25.44
N LEU A 327 -9.87 -8.71 -26.28
CA LEU A 327 -8.54 -8.54 -26.86
C LEU A 327 -8.47 -7.34 -27.81
N ALA A 328 -9.50 -7.12 -28.64
CA ALA A 328 -9.56 -5.96 -29.53
C ALA A 328 -9.56 -4.64 -28.75
N ILE A 329 -10.37 -4.53 -27.68
CA ILE A 329 -10.40 -3.37 -26.79
C ILE A 329 -9.03 -3.14 -26.15
N SER A 330 -8.41 -4.18 -25.58
CA SER A 330 -7.09 -4.05 -24.97
C SER A 330 -6.03 -3.52 -25.94
N MET A 331 -5.99 -4.07 -27.16
CA MET A 331 -5.03 -3.67 -28.20
C MET A 331 -5.37 -2.32 -28.88
N ALA A 332 -6.58 -1.79 -28.68
CA ALA A 332 -7.00 -0.49 -29.19
C ALA A 332 -6.56 0.69 -28.32
N ILE A 333 -6.06 0.43 -27.11
CA ILE A 333 -5.65 1.46 -26.15
C ILE A 333 -4.16 1.75 -26.27
N ASP A 334 -3.81 2.98 -26.67
CA ASP A 334 -2.42 3.46 -26.67
C ASP A 334 -2.00 3.90 -25.26
N ARG A 335 -1.63 2.92 -24.44
CA ARG A 335 -1.20 3.12 -23.05
C ARG A 335 0.00 4.04 -22.93
N LYS A 336 0.96 3.89 -23.86
CA LYS A 336 2.17 4.74 -23.83
C LYS A 336 1.81 6.21 -24.00
N MET A 337 1.00 6.54 -24.98
CA MET A 337 0.53 7.91 -25.21
C MET A 337 -0.22 8.45 -23.99
N LEU A 338 -1.11 7.65 -23.39
CA LEU A 338 -1.87 8.06 -22.20
C LEU A 338 -0.96 8.30 -20.99
N ILE A 339 -0.01 7.41 -20.74
CA ILE A 339 0.97 7.58 -19.64
C ILE A 339 1.81 8.84 -19.86
N ASP A 340 2.36 9.03 -21.06
CA ASP A 340 3.25 10.15 -21.36
C ASP A 340 2.51 11.49 -21.34
N LYS A 341 1.30 11.56 -21.92
CA LYS A 341 0.59 12.85 -22.12
C LYS A 341 -0.39 13.21 -21.03
N VAL A 342 -1.04 12.21 -20.42
CA VAL A 342 -2.04 12.46 -19.38
C VAL A 342 -1.43 12.35 -17.99
N LEU A 343 -0.63 11.30 -17.75
CA LEU A 343 0.00 11.09 -16.44
C LEU A 343 1.38 11.75 -16.29
N GLY A 344 1.88 12.46 -17.34
CA GLY A 344 3.20 13.08 -17.27
C GLY A 344 4.36 12.09 -17.09
N GLY A 345 4.20 10.84 -17.52
CA GLY A 345 5.19 9.77 -17.36
C GLY A 345 5.16 9.09 -15.99
N LEU A 346 4.17 9.38 -15.13
CA LEU A 346 4.05 8.80 -13.79
C LEU A 346 3.31 7.46 -13.78
N GLY A 347 3.79 6.54 -14.59
CA GLY A 347 3.28 5.17 -14.68
C GLY A 347 4.15 4.31 -15.56
N VAL A 348 4.04 3.00 -15.39
CA VAL A 348 4.73 2.00 -16.20
C VAL A 348 3.71 1.22 -17.03
N GLN A 349 4.00 0.98 -18.31
CA GLN A 349 3.14 0.14 -19.15
C GLN A 349 3.06 -1.28 -18.56
N PRO A 350 1.86 -1.86 -18.45
CA PRO A 350 1.72 -3.19 -17.90
C PRO A 350 2.15 -4.25 -18.92
N THR A 351 2.70 -5.32 -18.39
CA THR A 351 3.05 -6.52 -19.15
C THR A 351 2.28 -7.75 -18.64
N ASP A 352 1.64 -7.60 -17.46
CA ASP A 352 0.98 -8.67 -16.75
C ASP A 352 0.01 -8.08 -15.68
N PHE A 353 -0.61 -8.94 -14.86
CA PHE A 353 -1.52 -8.53 -13.78
C PHE A 353 -0.82 -8.29 -12.45
N THR A 354 0.43 -8.70 -12.31
CA THR A 354 1.29 -8.42 -11.14
C THR A 354 2.21 -7.24 -11.44
N ALA A 355 2.44 -6.37 -10.46
CA ALA A 355 3.33 -5.22 -10.62
C ALA A 355 4.82 -5.59 -10.53
N PRO A 356 5.73 -4.87 -11.21
CA PRO A 356 7.15 -5.22 -11.28
C PRO A 356 7.91 -5.09 -9.95
N THR A 357 7.32 -4.51 -8.93
CA THR A 357 7.88 -4.41 -7.57
C THR A 357 7.53 -5.61 -6.68
N ILE A 358 6.78 -6.56 -7.21
CA ILE A 358 6.32 -7.73 -6.46
C ILE A 358 7.16 -8.95 -6.83
N PRO A 359 7.71 -9.70 -5.86
CA PRO A 359 8.34 -10.99 -6.10
C PRO A 359 7.41 -11.92 -6.86
N GLY A 360 7.91 -12.56 -7.92
CA GLY A 360 7.09 -13.40 -8.79
C GLY A 360 6.60 -12.72 -10.07
N TYR A 361 6.77 -11.39 -10.21
CA TYR A 361 6.52 -10.70 -11.47
C TYR A 361 7.35 -11.28 -12.62
N ALA A 362 6.72 -11.42 -13.79
CA ALA A 362 7.39 -11.85 -15.02
C ALA A 362 7.03 -10.93 -16.21
N LYS A 363 8.05 -10.45 -16.89
CA LYS A 363 7.89 -9.46 -17.97
C LYS A 363 7.35 -10.04 -19.27
N ASP A 364 7.69 -11.28 -19.59
CA ASP A 364 7.54 -11.87 -20.93
C ASP A 364 6.60 -13.09 -20.91
N LEU A 365 5.50 -13.03 -20.15
CA LEU A 365 4.48 -14.07 -20.12
C LEU A 365 3.78 -14.20 -21.47
N LYS A 366 3.33 -15.40 -21.79
CA LYS A 366 2.54 -15.67 -22.98
C LYS A 366 1.24 -14.88 -22.91
N GLY A 367 1.05 -13.99 -23.88
CA GLY A 367 -0.13 -13.10 -23.91
C GLY A 367 0.18 -11.66 -23.48
N SER A 368 1.34 -11.32 -22.92
CA SER A 368 1.76 -9.93 -22.59
C SER A 368 1.62 -8.99 -23.79
N ASP A 369 1.80 -9.50 -25.00
CA ASP A 369 1.61 -8.77 -26.26
C ASP A 369 0.17 -8.26 -26.47
N ASN A 370 -0.81 -8.82 -25.78
CA ASN A 370 -2.21 -8.38 -25.81
C ASN A 370 -2.43 -7.06 -25.08
N LEU A 371 -1.47 -6.65 -24.26
CA LEU A 371 -1.47 -5.35 -23.57
C LEU A 371 -0.80 -4.23 -24.39
N LYS A 372 -0.16 -4.55 -25.49
CA LYS A 372 0.49 -3.57 -26.38
C LYS A 372 -0.53 -2.98 -27.37
N TYR A 373 -0.42 -1.67 -27.65
CA TYR A 373 -1.18 -1.02 -28.70
C TYR A 373 -0.86 -1.62 -30.07
N LYS A 374 -1.84 -2.22 -30.73
CA LYS A 374 -1.70 -2.89 -32.04
C LYS A 374 -2.95 -2.63 -32.88
N ALA A 375 -3.10 -1.42 -33.39
CA ALA A 375 -4.31 -0.96 -34.08
C ALA A 375 -4.80 -1.92 -35.20
N ARG A 376 -3.88 -2.46 -36.02
CA ARG A 376 -4.25 -3.41 -37.10
C ARG A 376 -4.84 -4.71 -36.52
N LYS A 377 -4.22 -5.27 -35.50
CA LYS A 377 -4.67 -6.52 -34.88
C LYS A 377 -5.96 -6.32 -34.06
N ALA A 378 -6.12 -5.17 -33.43
CA ALA A 378 -7.37 -4.78 -32.76
C ALA A 378 -8.55 -4.80 -33.75
N LYS A 379 -8.40 -4.16 -34.93
CA LYS A 379 -9.40 -4.17 -36.00
C LYS A 379 -9.69 -5.58 -36.54
N GLU A 380 -8.65 -6.41 -36.69
CA GLU A 380 -8.80 -7.80 -37.14
C GLU A 380 -9.63 -8.62 -36.15
N TYR A 381 -9.33 -8.51 -34.83
CA TYR A 381 -10.09 -9.22 -33.82
C TYR A 381 -11.53 -8.70 -33.70
N TRP A 382 -11.73 -7.39 -33.79
CA TRP A 382 -13.07 -6.80 -33.82
C TRP A 382 -13.89 -7.29 -34.98
N ALA A 383 -13.34 -7.33 -36.18
CA ALA A 383 -14.01 -7.84 -37.40
C ALA A 383 -14.35 -9.35 -37.29
N LYS A 384 -13.47 -10.16 -36.66
CA LYS A 384 -13.76 -11.57 -36.40
C LYS A 384 -14.91 -11.74 -35.40
N ALA A 385 -14.99 -10.89 -34.39
CA ALA A 385 -16.11 -10.87 -33.42
C ALA A 385 -17.42 -10.45 -34.14
N ASP A 386 -17.37 -9.42 -35.01
CA ASP A 386 -18.53 -8.98 -35.80
C ASP A 386 -19.04 -10.04 -36.79
N ALA A 387 -18.18 -10.96 -37.20
CA ALA A 387 -18.59 -12.10 -38.04
C ALA A 387 -19.36 -13.17 -37.23
N ILE A 388 -19.21 -13.19 -35.89
CA ILE A 388 -19.99 -14.07 -34.99
C ILE A 388 -21.31 -13.37 -34.64
N SER A 389 -21.22 -12.15 -34.11
CA SER A 389 -22.36 -11.30 -33.76
C SER A 389 -21.99 -9.85 -33.96
N LYS A 390 -22.76 -9.16 -34.82
CA LYS A 390 -22.45 -7.79 -35.23
C LYS A 390 -22.65 -6.80 -34.10
N TRP A 391 -21.64 -5.95 -33.85
CA TRP A 391 -21.79 -4.83 -32.91
C TRP A 391 -22.84 -3.83 -33.41
N PRO A 392 -23.86 -3.47 -32.59
CA PRO A 392 -24.89 -2.52 -33.01
C PRO A 392 -24.28 -1.12 -33.24
N ALA A 393 -24.65 -0.49 -34.35
CA ALA A 393 -24.09 0.81 -34.78
C ALA A 393 -24.44 1.96 -33.84
N ASP A 394 -25.51 1.84 -33.07
CA ASP A 394 -25.99 2.80 -32.08
C ASP A 394 -25.43 2.54 -30.69
N LYS A 395 -24.91 1.32 -30.41
CA LYS A 395 -24.35 0.94 -29.10
C LYS A 395 -22.98 1.59 -28.88
N SER A 396 -22.75 2.12 -27.69
CA SER A 396 -21.46 2.67 -27.25
C SER A 396 -20.78 1.68 -26.30
N PHE A 397 -19.46 1.51 -26.42
CA PHE A 397 -18.66 0.86 -25.40
C PHE A 397 -18.47 1.84 -24.24
N GLN A 398 -19.19 1.61 -23.14
CA GLN A 398 -19.19 2.47 -21.97
C GLN A 398 -18.14 2.04 -20.93
N MET A 399 -17.44 3.03 -20.37
CA MET A 399 -16.46 2.86 -19.31
C MET A 399 -16.81 3.81 -18.16
N LEU A 400 -17.24 3.25 -17.04
CA LEU A 400 -17.63 4.01 -15.84
C LEU A 400 -16.43 4.25 -14.93
N TYR A 401 -16.35 5.45 -14.35
CA TYR A 401 -15.31 5.80 -13.37
C TYR A 401 -15.85 6.78 -12.32
N SER A 402 -15.25 6.81 -11.12
CA SER A 402 -15.58 7.83 -10.12
C SER A 402 -14.90 9.17 -10.46
N SER A 403 -15.65 10.27 -10.46
CA SER A 403 -15.16 11.59 -10.87
C SER A 403 -14.28 12.27 -9.81
N ASP A 404 -14.48 11.95 -8.54
CA ASP A 404 -13.70 12.47 -7.40
C ASP A 404 -12.24 11.95 -7.33
N GLY A 405 -11.90 10.91 -8.12
CA GLY A 405 -10.57 10.31 -8.17
C GLY A 405 -9.63 10.88 -9.25
N GLY A 406 -10.00 11.97 -9.95
CA GLY A 406 -9.15 12.63 -10.96
C GLY A 406 -8.88 11.81 -12.24
N ALA A 407 -9.67 10.78 -12.52
CA ALA A 407 -9.43 9.85 -13.63
C ALA A 407 -9.99 10.32 -14.99
N LYS A 408 -10.72 11.45 -15.04
CA LYS A 408 -11.45 11.91 -16.23
C LYS A 408 -10.60 11.94 -17.49
N ASP A 409 -9.49 12.67 -17.48
CA ASP A 409 -8.67 12.88 -18.68
C ASP A 409 -8.09 11.58 -19.23
N PHE A 410 -7.77 10.63 -18.32
CA PHE A 410 -7.27 9.32 -18.72
C PHE A 410 -8.35 8.48 -19.38
N TYR A 411 -9.57 8.45 -18.81
CA TYR A 411 -10.70 7.69 -19.36
C TYR A 411 -11.22 8.30 -20.66
N ASP A 412 -11.28 9.62 -20.78
CA ASP A 412 -11.61 10.30 -22.05
C ASP A 412 -10.57 10.00 -23.15
N GLY A 413 -9.29 10.04 -22.79
CA GLY A 413 -8.20 9.66 -23.69
C GLY A 413 -8.28 8.21 -24.15
N MET A 414 -8.67 7.30 -23.26
CA MET A 414 -8.86 5.89 -23.52
C MET A 414 -10.07 5.67 -24.47
N ALA A 415 -11.21 6.33 -24.19
CA ALA A 415 -12.39 6.29 -25.07
C ALA A 415 -12.05 6.77 -26.49
N ASN A 416 -11.29 7.87 -26.61
CA ASN A 416 -10.81 8.38 -27.89
C ASN A 416 -9.86 7.39 -28.59
N SER A 417 -8.96 6.71 -27.87
CA SER A 417 -8.08 5.69 -28.44
C SER A 417 -8.86 4.53 -29.03
N ILE A 418 -9.85 4.01 -28.29
CA ILE A 418 -10.73 2.93 -28.74
C ILE A 418 -11.55 3.37 -29.98
N LYS A 419 -12.21 4.52 -29.90
CA LYS A 419 -13.00 5.10 -31.00
C LYS A 419 -12.18 5.24 -32.27
N ASN A 420 -11.01 5.87 -32.18
CA ASN A 420 -10.14 6.12 -33.34
C ASN A 420 -9.56 4.82 -33.92
N THR A 421 -9.31 3.84 -33.08
CA THR A 421 -8.73 2.57 -33.51
C THR A 421 -9.78 1.64 -34.12
N LEU A 422 -10.92 1.44 -33.46
CA LEU A 422 -11.93 0.46 -33.89
C LEU A 422 -13.04 1.04 -34.75
N GLY A 423 -13.24 2.37 -34.76
CA GLY A 423 -14.32 3.03 -35.47
C GLY A 423 -15.70 2.86 -34.82
N ILE A 424 -15.75 2.49 -33.56
CA ILE A 424 -16.98 2.33 -32.78
C ILE A 424 -17.23 3.55 -31.88
N LYS A 425 -18.46 3.70 -31.36
CA LYS A 425 -18.72 4.63 -30.27
C LYS A 425 -18.09 4.10 -28.99
N ALA A 426 -17.35 4.94 -28.28
CA ALA A 426 -16.78 4.64 -26.97
C ALA A 426 -16.88 5.88 -26.09
N GLU A 427 -17.31 5.71 -24.83
CA GLU A 427 -17.64 6.80 -23.92
C GLU A 427 -17.09 6.53 -22.52
N ALA A 428 -16.57 7.56 -21.89
CA ALA A 428 -16.18 7.58 -20.48
C ALA A 428 -17.29 8.28 -19.66
N THR A 429 -17.95 7.54 -18.79
CA THR A 429 -19.11 8.04 -18.04
C THR A 429 -18.74 8.22 -16.56
N PRO A 430 -18.77 9.47 -16.04
CA PRO A 430 -18.46 9.73 -14.65
C PRO A 430 -19.60 9.33 -13.71
N VAL A 431 -19.25 8.78 -12.55
CA VAL A 431 -20.13 8.60 -11.40
C VAL A 431 -19.67 9.60 -10.31
N PRO A 432 -20.56 10.35 -9.66
CA PRO A 432 -20.18 11.50 -8.84
C PRO A 432 -19.14 11.20 -7.75
N THR A 433 -19.32 10.12 -6.99
CA THR A 433 -18.44 9.78 -5.88
C THR A 433 -17.93 8.34 -5.95
N PHE A 434 -16.76 8.10 -5.37
CA PHE A 434 -16.21 6.74 -5.24
C PHE A 434 -17.11 5.82 -4.42
N SER A 435 -17.74 6.32 -3.38
CA SER A 435 -18.67 5.54 -2.54
C SER A 435 -19.88 5.05 -3.33
N GLU A 436 -20.53 5.94 -4.10
CA GLU A 436 -21.65 5.57 -4.98
C GLU A 436 -21.19 4.58 -6.05
N PHE A 437 -20.06 4.87 -6.70
CA PHE A 437 -19.47 4.01 -7.72
C PHE A 437 -19.23 2.59 -7.20
N ARG A 438 -18.58 2.43 -6.03
CA ARG A 438 -18.34 1.11 -5.42
C ARG A 438 -19.64 0.44 -4.97
N GLY A 439 -20.56 1.20 -4.40
CA GLY A 439 -21.88 0.69 -4.00
C GLY A 439 -22.66 0.11 -5.20
N ASN A 440 -22.61 0.77 -6.35
CA ASN A 440 -23.26 0.33 -7.58
C ASN A 440 -22.59 -0.92 -8.18
N ILE A 441 -21.26 -1.02 -8.13
CA ILE A 441 -20.52 -2.23 -8.53
C ILE A 441 -20.95 -3.42 -7.66
N LYS A 442 -20.97 -3.26 -6.33
CA LYS A 442 -21.37 -4.34 -5.42
C LYS A 442 -22.83 -4.78 -5.62
N LYS A 443 -23.71 -3.89 -6.03
CA LYS A 443 -25.10 -4.18 -6.40
C LYS A 443 -25.24 -4.70 -7.84
N ARG A 444 -24.16 -4.88 -8.60
CA ARG A 444 -24.18 -5.33 -10.01
C ARG A 444 -24.99 -4.41 -10.95
N LEU A 445 -25.09 -3.10 -10.64
CA LEU A 445 -25.83 -2.14 -11.47
C LEU A 445 -25.08 -1.77 -12.77
N TYR A 446 -23.83 -2.18 -12.94
CA TYR A 446 -23.00 -1.95 -14.13
C TYR A 446 -22.80 -3.22 -14.94
N ALA A 447 -23.80 -4.09 -14.98
CA ALA A 447 -23.73 -5.37 -15.68
C ALA A 447 -23.48 -5.22 -17.21
N ASP A 448 -23.87 -4.09 -17.82
CA ASP A 448 -23.73 -3.80 -19.25
C ASP A 448 -22.74 -2.67 -19.57
N ALA A 449 -21.80 -2.40 -18.69
CA ALA A 449 -20.73 -1.43 -18.90
C ALA A 449 -19.42 -1.89 -18.27
N ALA A 450 -18.29 -1.56 -18.90
CA ALA A 450 -17.00 -1.69 -18.26
C ALA A 450 -16.83 -0.63 -17.16
N PHE A 451 -16.07 -0.91 -16.12
CA PHE A 451 -15.87 0.02 -15.02
C PHE A 451 -14.44 0.02 -14.49
N ARG A 452 -14.01 1.19 -14.00
CA ARG A 452 -12.71 1.36 -13.38
C ARG A 452 -12.49 0.36 -12.25
N SER A 453 -11.32 -0.27 -12.26
CA SER A 453 -10.84 -1.09 -11.17
C SER A 453 -9.35 -0.84 -10.93
N SER A 454 -8.87 -1.18 -9.75
CA SER A 454 -7.46 -1.11 -9.39
C SER A 454 -7.19 -2.04 -8.22
N TRP A 455 -5.94 -2.47 -8.10
CA TRP A 455 -5.52 -3.27 -6.97
C TRP A 455 -4.16 -2.83 -6.45
N SER A 456 -4.08 -2.64 -5.13
CA SER A 456 -2.82 -2.54 -4.39
C SER A 456 -2.73 -3.80 -3.53
N PRO A 457 -1.65 -4.57 -3.60
CA PRO A 457 -1.59 -5.84 -2.89
C PRO A 457 -1.49 -5.63 -1.38
N ASP A 458 -2.16 -6.48 -0.61
CA ASP A 458 -2.12 -6.46 0.85
C ASP A 458 -0.80 -7.02 1.39
N TYR A 459 -0.16 -7.90 0.63
CA TYR A 459 1.16 -8.46 0.86
C TYR A 459 1.84 -8.70 -0.49
N PRO A 460 3.19 -8.70 -0.54
CA PRO A 460 3.95 -8.72 -1.80
C PRO A 460 3.98 -10.13 -2.42
N SER A 461 2.85 -10.54 -2.98
CA SER A 461 2.69 -11.81 -3.71
C SER A 461 1.75 -11.62 -4.91
N PRO A 462 1.99 -12.29 -6.05
CA PRO A 462 1.03 -12.38 -7.14
C PRO A 462 -0.35 -12.88 -6.68
N GLU A 463 -0.38 -13.78 -5.70
CA GLU A 463 -1.63 -14.28 -5.11
C GLU A 463 -2.59 -13.17 -4.73
N SER A 464 -2.11 -12.09 -4.09
CA SER A 464 -2.95 -10.95 -3.65
C SER A 464 -3.70 -10.29 -4.81
N TYR A 465 -3.12 -10.27 -6.01
CA TYR A 465 -3.81 -9.78 -7.21
C TYR A 465 -4.79 -10.81 -7.78
N LEU A 466 -4.36 -12.07 -7.85
CA LEU A 466 -5.04 -13.11 -8.62
C LEU A 466 -6.25 -13.68 -7.86
N MET A 467 -6.06 -14.04 -6.60
CA MET A 467 -7.14 -14.62 -5.77
C MET A 467 -8.27 -13.62 -5.58
N SER A 468 -7.95 -12.43 -5.11
CA SER A 468 -8.95 -11.43 -4.74
C SER A 468 -9.79 -10.94 -5.92
N ASN A 469 -9.18 -10.79 -7.12
CA ASN A 469 -9.84 -10.15 -8.25
C ASN A 469 -10.37 -11.12 -9.31
N PHE A 470 -9.88 -12.38 -9.35
CA PHE A 470 -10.18 -13.27 -10.50
C PHE A 470 -10.54 -14.70 -10.10
N ALA A 471 -10.31 -15.16 -8.87
CA ALA A 471 -10.74 -16.48 -8.46
C ALA A 471 -12.26 -16.61 -8.51
N SER A 472 -12.77 -17.78 -8.96
CA SER A 472 -14.21 -18.03 -9.01
C SER A 472 -14.87 -17.95 -7.62
N SER A 473 -14.13 -18.26 -6.55
CA SER A 473 -14.59 -18.12 -5.15
C SER A 473 -14.82 -16.66 -4.73
N ALA A 474 -14.16 -15.70 -5.37
CA ALA A 474 -14.30 -14.27 -5.11
C ALA A 474 -15.37 -13.59 -5.99
N ALA A 475 -16.01 -14.33 -6.90
CA ALA A 475 -17.13 -13.87 -7.73
C ALA A 475 -18.47 -13.82 -6.98
N ASP A 476 -19.52 -13.41 -7.64
CA ASP A 476 -20.90 -13.39 -7.16
C ASP A 476 -21.10 -12.56 -5.86
N GLY A 477 -20.24 -11.56 -5.64
CA GLY A 477 -20.28 -10.71 -4.44
C GLY A 477 -19.50 -11.22 -3.24
N ASN A 478 -18.85 -12.38 -3.33
CA ASN A 478 -18.08 -12.99 -2.24
C ASN A 478 -16.70 -12.37 -2.04
N GLY A 479 -16.21 -11.52 -2.99
CA GLY A 479 -14.91 -10.89 -2.93
C GLY A 479 -14.81 -9.67 -3.85
N SER A 480 -13.65 -9.46 -4.45
CA SER A 480 -13.36 -8.34 -5.35
C SER A 480 -13.33 -8.73 -6.83
N ASN A 481 -13.74 -9.96 -7.18
CA ASN A 481 -13.99 -10.37 -8.55
C ASN A 481 -15.32 -9.77 -9.04
N ASP A 482 -15.32 -8.46 -9.18
CA ASP A 482 -16.53 -7.67 -9.48
C ASP A 482 -17.05 -7.87 -10.92
N GLY A 483 -16.25 -8.49 -11.80
CA GLY A 483 -16.63 -8.86 -13.16
C GLY A 483 -17.25 -10.25 -13.28
N ASP A 484 -17.32 -10.99 -12.19
CA ASP A 484 -17.84 -12.35 -12.08
C ASP A 484 -17.18 -13.35 -13.06
N TYR A 485 -15.87 -13.15 -13.31
CA TYR A 485 -15.04 -14.05 -14.11
C TYR A 485 -14.90 -15.41 -13.42
N LYS A 486 -15.04 -16.48 -14.20
CA LYS A 486 -14.91 -17.86 -13.70
C LYS A 486 -14.17 -18.70 -14.73
N ASN A 487 -13.04 -19.30 -14.34
CA ASN A 487 -12.28 -20.19 -15.20
C ASN A 487 -11.71 -21.36 -14.38
N PRO A 488 -12.22 -22.60 -14.58
CA PRO A 488 -11.75 -23.77 -13.80
C PRO A 488 -10.26 -24.09 -13.97
N LYS A 489 -9.64 -23.74 -15.11
CA LYS A 489 -8.19 -23.96 -15.32
C LYS A 489 -7.38 -22.95 -14.51
N PHE A 490 -7.83 -21.72 -14.47
CA PHE A 490 -7.25 -20.66 -13.62
C PHE A 490 -7.34 -21.07 -12.14
N ASP A 491 -8.53 -21.44 -11.67
CA ASP A 491 -8.73 -21.88 -10.27
C ASP A 491 -7.90 -23.10 -9.91
N ALA A 492 -7.71 -24.04 -10.87
CA ALA A 492 -6.87 -25.22 -10.64
C ALA A 492 -5.40 -24.85 -10.44
N LEU A 493 -4.87 -23.86 -11.17
CA LEU A 493 -3.51 -23.35 -10.98
C LEU A 493 -3.34 -22.66 -9.63
N LEU A 494 -4.32 -21.87 -9.20
CA LEU A 494 -4.29 -21.24 -7.86
C LEU A 494 -4.28 -22.31 -6.75
N LYS A 495 -5.11 -23.36 -6.88
CA LYS A 495 -5.12 -24.48 -5.93
C LYS A 495 -3.81 -25.28 -5.92
N GLN A 496 -3.12 -25.37 -7.06
CA GLN A 496 -1.79 -26.01 -7.12
C GLN A 496 -0.75 -25.10 -6.48
N ALA A 497 -0.77 -23.80 -6.75
CA ALA A 497 0.11 -22.82 -6.13
C ALA A 497 0.00 -22.85 -4.60
N ALA A 498 -1.22 -22.96 -4.07
CA ALA A 498 -1.46 -23.07 -2.63
C ALA A 498 -0.77 -24.29 -1.97
N LYS A 499 -0.45 -25.34 -2.75
CA LYS A 499 0.24 -26.55 -2.30
C LYS A 499 1.71 -26.61 -2.70
N ALA A 500 2.23 -25.55 -3.29
CA ALA A 500 3.62 -25.50 -3.75
C ALA A 500 4.60 -25.65 -2.57
N LYS A 501 5.74 -26.30 -2.81
CA LYS A 501 6.73 -26.57 -1.77
C LYS A 501 7.51 -25.33 -1.34
N ASP A 502 7.60 -24.37 -2.23
CA ASP A 502 8.30 -23.11 -2.01
C ASP A 502 7.68 -21.98 -2.83
N THR A 503 8.10 -20.76 -2.53
CA THR A 503 7.62 -19.54 -3.19
C THR A 503 7.94 -19.53 -4.69
N ASP A 504 9.05 -20.12 -5.13
CA ASP A 504 9.43 -20.13 -6.54
C ASP A 504 8.52 -21.05 -7.36
N GLU A 505 8.14 -22.20 -6.80
CA GLU A 505 7.15 -23.08 -7.42
C GLU A 505 5.77 -22.40 -7.46
N ALA A 506 5.35 -21.77 -6.36
CA ALA A 506 4.09 -21.00 -6.30
C ALA A 506 4.08 -19.90 -7.36
N ASN A 507 5.15 -19.11 -7.46
CA ASN A 507 5.26 -18.02 -8.43
C ASN A 507 5.16 -18.51 -9.88
N ARG A 508 5.78 -19.66 -10.22
CA ARG A 508 5.64 -20.25 -11.57
C ARG A 508 4.19 -20.63 -11.88
N LEU A 509 3.44 -21.13 -10.91
CA LEU A 509 2.03 -21.49 -11.09
C LEU A 509 1.14 -20.24 -11.19
N PHE A 510 1.43 -19.19 -10.41
CA PHE A 510 0.77 -17.89 -10.57
C PHE A 510 1.03 -17.28 -11.96
N GLN A 511 2.26 -17.32 -12.46
CA GLN A 511 2.61 -16.87 -13.82
C GLN A 511 1.81 -17.62 -14.89
N GLN A 512 1.62 -18.95 -14.77
CA GLN A 512 0.76 -19.72 -15.67
C GLN A 512 -0.71 -19.31 -15.56
N ALA A 513 -1.19 -18.96 -14.36
CA ALA A 513 -2.53 -18.42 -14.17
C ALA A 513 -2.69 -17.04 -14.82
N GLU A 514 -1.67 -16.18 -14.74
CA GLU A 514 -1.64 -14.88 -15.42
C GLU A 514 -1.66 -15.00 -16.93
N GLU A 515 -0.99 -16.01 -17.50
CA GLU A 515 -1.09 -16.30 -18.95
C GLU A 515 -2.54 -16.59 -19.40
N ILE A 516 -3.35 -17.21 -18.54
CA ILE A 516 -4.79 -17.40 -18.81
C ILE A 516 -5.51 -16.04 -18.80
N LEU A 517 -5.26 -15.20 -17.78
CA LEU A 517 -5.88 -13.87 -17.71
C LEU A 517 -5.46 -12.97 -18.87
N LEU A 518 -4.20 -13.03 -19.31
CA LEU A 518 -3.70 -12.29 -20.48
C LEU A 518 -4.36 -12.72 -21.79
N GLN A 519 -4.87 -13.95 -21.86
CA GLN A 519 -5.63 -14.46 -23.01
C GLN A 519 -7.12 -14.14 -22.88
N ASP A 520 -7.73 -14.37 -21.72
CA ASP A 520 -9.17 -14.18 -21.50
C ASP A 520 -9.55 -12.70 -21.32
N MET A 521 -8.63 -11.88 -20.84
CA MET A 521 -8.77 -10.44 -20.60
C MET A 521 -10.04 -10.06 -19.81
N PRO A 522 -10.30 -10.64 -18.63
CA PRO A 522 -11.49 -10.31 -17.83
C PRO A 522 -11.48 -8.88 -17.30
N ALA A 523 -10.30 -8.36 -17.08
CA ALA A 523 -10.00 -6.95 -16.87
C ALA A 523 -8.86 -6.55 -17.80
N VAL A 524 -8.76 -5.26 -18.09
CA VAL A 524 -7.74 -4.70 -18.99
C VAL A 524 -6.74 -3.89 -18.18
N PRO A 525 -5.51 -4.39 -17.91
CA PRO A 525 -4.43 -3.63 -17.31
C PRO A 525 -4.12 -2.36 -18.09
N LEU A 526 -4.00 -1.23 -17.40
CA LEU A 526 -3.77 0.09 -17.99
C LEU A 526 -2.36 0.61 -17.72
N TYR A 527 -1.95 0.60 -16.47
CA TYR A 527 -0.61 0.97 -16.03
C TYR A 527 -0.36 0.53 -14.59
N TYR A 528 0.91 0.33 -14.25
CA TYR A 528 1.33 0.31 -12.85
C TYR A 528 1.59 1.74 -12.39
N GLY A 529 0.99 2.14 -11.27
CA GLY A 529 1.21 3.46 -10.68
C GLY A 529 2.64 3.59 -10.16
N ASN A 530 3.22 4.79 -10.24
CA ASN A 530 4.50 5.04 -9.61
C ASN A 530 4.30 5.47 -8.15
N ASN A 531 5.21 5.04 -7.29
CA ASN A 531 5.39 5.62 -5.97
C ASN A 531 6.14 6.95 -6.13
N ILE A 532 5.51 8.05 -5.74
CA ILE A 532 6.04 9.40 -5.88
C ILE A 532 6.06 10.12 -4.55
N GLY A 533 7.13 10.86 -4.30
CA GLY A 533 7.30 11.63 -3.08
C GLY A 533 8.41 12.67 -3.23
N ALA A 534 8.62 13.44 -2.19
CA ALA A 534 9.71 14.41 -2.13
C ALA A 534 10.23 14.58 -0.70
N SER A 535 11.47 15.01 -0.57
CA SER A 535 12.05 15.39 0.71
C SER A 535 12.75 16.75 0.64
N ALA A 536 12.87 17.40 1.79
CA ALA A 536 13.70 18.59 1.93
C ALA A 536 15.17 18.26 1.63
N LYS A 537 15.94 19.25 1.20
CA LYS A 537 17.36 19.07 0.79
C LYS A 537 18.28 18.51 1.87
N LYS A 538 17.98 18.79 3.12
CA LYS A 538 18.72 18.31 4.29
C LYS A 538 18.45 16.85 4.67
N VAL A 539 17.51 16.17 3.99
CA VAL A 539 17.12 14.79 4.29
C VAL A 539 17.91 13.83 3.41
N HIS A 540 18.38 12.75 3.99
CA HIS A 540 19.09 11.67 3.30
C HIS A 540 18.34 10.35 3.44
N GLY A 541 18.57 9.41 2.50
CA GLY A 541 17.98 8.08 2.54
C GLY A 541 16.50 8.01 2.15
N MET A 542 15.95 9.06 1.51
CA MET A 542 14.54 9.02 1.07
C MET A 542 14.33 7.95 0.01
N ARG A 543 13.59 6.90 0.38
CA ARG A 543 13.08 5.85 -0.49
C ARG A 543 11.66 5.48 -0.08
N LEU A 544 10.88 4.96 -1.02
CA LEU A 544 9.56 4.39 -0.77
C LEU A 544 9.63 2.87 -0.98
N GLY A 545 9.02 2.13 -0.10
CA GLY A 545 8.91 0.68 -0.18
C GLY A 545 8.00 0.21 -1.30
N TRP A 546 7.87 -1.11 -1.45
CA TRP A 546 6.95 -1.75 -2.38
C TRP A 546 5.49 -1.31 -2.18
N ASP A 547 5.11 -0.99 -0.95
CA ASP A 547 3.79 -0.51 -0.49
C ASP A 547 3.57 1.00 -0.71
N GLY A 548 4.60 1.72 -1.13
CA GLY A 548 4.56 3.16 -1.38
C GLY A 548 4.80 4.02 -0.15
N TYR A 549 5.12 3.44 1.00
CA TYR A 549 5.45 4.19 2.22
C TYR A 549 6.95 4.50 2.31
N PRO A 550 7.33 5.61 2.96
CA PRO A 550 8.73 5.91 3.24
C PRO A 550 9.38 4.81 4.11
N ILE A 551 10.60 4.42 3.76
CA ILE A 551 11.39 3.51 4.59
C ILE A 551 11.98 4.32 5.75
N PHE A 552 11.17 4.52 6.78
CA PHE A 552 11.46 5.44 7.89
C PHE A 552 12.81 5.19 8.56
N SER A 553 13.22 3.92 8.69
CA SER A 553 14.47 3.54 9.34
C SER A 553 15.73 4.02 8.61
N GLU A 554 15.65 4.30 7.31
CA GLU A 554 16.76 4.76 6.49
C GLU A 554 16.87 6.29 6.42
N LEU A 555 15.83 7.00 6.83
CA LEU A 555 15.84 8.46 6.83
C LEU A 555 16.81 9.01 7.87
N SER A 556 17.59 9.99 7.45
CA SER A 556 18.41 10.83 8.34
C SER A 556 18.38 12.27 7.82
N LYS A 557 18.82 13.22 8.63
CA LYS A 557 18.92 14.62 8.20
C LYS A 557 20.10 15.33 8.84
N ASP A 558 20.56 16.36 8.14
CA ASP A 558 21.55 17.30 8.68
C ASP A 558 20.95 18.09 9.85
N GLN A 559 21.77 18.43 10.85
CA GLN A 559 21.37 19.25 12.00
C GLN A 559 21.27 20.73 11.64
#